data_81278ffc043cabf610fb628faf7d4795
#
_entry.id   81278ffc043cabf610fb628faf7d4795
#
_cell.length_a   1.000
_cell.length_b   1.000
_cell.length_c   1.000
_cell.angle_alpha   90.00
_cell.angle_beta   90.00
_cell.angle_gamma   90.00
#
_symmetry.space_group_name_H-M   'P 1'
#
loop_
_entity.id
_entity.type
_entity.pdbx_description
1 polymer ?
#
loop_
_entity_poly.entity_id
_entity_poly.type
_entity_poly.pdbx_seq_one_letter_code
_entity_poly.pdbx_strand_id
1 'polypeptide(L)'
;MKTSCVLLSVLLAIPCLAFGAKDKPNVLLLSIDDLNDWVGCLGGHPQAKTPNIDRLAKMGTLFANGHCQSPVCNPSRASMMTGRYPHTTGIYFLSPDLEAAPVLKDVQTLPEVFADNGYKTLAAGKIFHRGDKRFFQEYLPTGGFGPRPKKKISQP
;
A
#
# COMPACT_ATOMS: atom_id res chain seq x y z
N MET A 1 -0.38 -49.10 -61.23
CA MET A 1 -1.19 -47.98 -60.81
C MET A 1 -0.78 -47.60 -59.39
N LYS A 2 -0.01 -46.55 -59.25
CA LYS A 2 0.48 -46.06 -57.92
C LYS A 2 -0.23 -44.75 -57.66
N THR A 3 -1.16 -44.76 -56.70
CA THR A 3 -1.89 -43.57 -56.22
C THR A 3 -1.04 -42.89 -55.15
N SER A 4 -0.48 -41.73 -55.47
CA SER A 4 0.19 -40.86 -54.53
C SER A 4 -0.82 -40.08 -53.71
N CYS A 5 -0.90 -40.33 -52.39
CA CYS A 5 -1.60 -39.48 -51.45
C CYS A 5 -0.73 -38.25 -51.12
N VAL A 6 -1.13 -37.10 -51.61
CA VAL A 6 -0.56 -35.82 -51.17
C VAL A 6 -1.27 -35.39 -49.92
N LEU A 7 -0.58 -35.49 -48.77
CA LEU A 7 -1.03 -34.93 -47.49
C LEU A 7 -0.79 -33.40 -47.54
N LEU A 8 -1.87 -32.67 -47.65
CA LEU A 8 -1.88 -31.22 -47.57
C LEU A 8 -1.87 -30.83 -46.07
N SER A 9 -0.70 -30.51 -45.54
CA SER A 9 -0.54 -29.99 -44.21
C SER A 9 -0.96 -28.53 -44.19
N VAL A 10 -2.19 -28.26 -43.78
CA VAL A 10 -2.66 -26.90 -43.48
C VAL A 10 -2.08 -26.51 -42.14
N LEU A 11 -0.99 -25.71 -42.16
CA LEU A 11 -0.44 -25.04 -40.97
C LEU A 11 -1.42 -23.97 -40.56
N LEU A 12 -2.26 -24.24 -39.56
CA LEU A 12 -3.08 -23.22 -38.92
C LEU A 12 -2.15 -22.28 -38.13
N ALA A 13 -1.78 -21.16 -38.71
CA ALA A 13 -1.16 -20.05 -38.03
C ALA A 13 -2.23 -19.42 -37.15
N ILE A 14 -2.29 -19.84 -35.88
CA ILE A 14 -3.07 -19.17 -34.86
C ILE A 14 -2.38 -17.81 -34.62
N PRO A 15 -3.03 -16.66 -34.94
CA PRO A 15 -2.49 -15.38 -34.54
C PRO A 15 -2.43 -15.38 -33.01
N CYS A 16 -1.22 -15.43 -32.47
CA CYS A 16 -0.99 -15.13 -31.07
C CYS A 16 -1.46 -13.70 -30.89
N LEU A 17 -2.72 -13.52 -30.43
CA LEU A 17 -3.22 -12.24 -29.95
C LEU A 17 -2.30 -11.86 -28.81
N ALA A 18 -1.27 -11.08 -29.14
CA ALA A 18 -0.53 -10.34 -28.13
C ALA A 18 -1.56 -9.47 -27.42
N PHE A 19 -2.07 -9.95 -26.29
CA PHE A 19 -2.73 -9.10 -25.34
C PHE A 19 -1.70 -8.03 -25.01
N GLY A 20 -1.86 -6.87 -25.63
CA GLY A 20 -1.03 -5.71 -25.36
C GLY A 20 -0.96 -5.56 -23.87
N ALA A 21 0.24 -5.45 -23.32
CA ALA A 21 0.44 -5.24 -21.88
C ALA A 21 -0.40 -4.02 -21.52
N LYS A 22 -1.53 -4.28 -20.84
CA LYS A 22 -2.41 -3.21 -20.37
C LYS A 22 -1.55 -2.35 -19.47
N ASP A 23 -1.43 -1.07 -19.78
CA ASP A 23 -0.62 -0.14 -18.99
C ASP A 23 -0.95 -0.35 -17.51
N LYS A 24 0.07 -0.64 -16.72
CA LYS A 24 -0.11 -0.89 -15.29
C LYS A 24 -0.63 0.39 -14.65
N PRO A 25 -1.73 0.34 -13.89
CA PRO A 25 -2.27 1.54 -13.27
C PRO A 25 -1.31 2.07 -12.21
N ASN A 26 -1.24 3.38 -12.07
CA ASN A 26 -0.58 3.99 -10.91
C ASN A 26 -1.35 3.66 -9.63
N VAL A 27 -0.62 3.37 -8.57
CA VAL A 27 -1.20 3.05 -7.24
C VAL A 27 -0.76 4.11 -6.25
N LEU A 28 -1.71 4.78 -5.63
CA LEU A 28 -1.47 5.76 -4.58
C LEU A 28 -2.03 5.24 -3.25
N LEU A 29 -1.16 4.95 -2.30
CA LEU A 29 -1.53 4.59 -0.93
C LEU A 29 -1.45 5.83 -0.03
N LEU A 30 -2.59 6.28 0.49
CA LEU A 30 -2.69 7.38 1.45
C LEU A 30 -2.98 6.79 2.84
N SER A 31 -2.00 6.86 3.72
CA SER A 31 -2.15 6.42 5.10
C SER A 31 -2.22 7.63 6.03
N ILE A 32 -3.29 7.73 6.81
CA ILE A 32 -3.52 8.81 7.76
C ILE A 32 -3.42 8.24 9.16
N ASP A 33 -2.44 8.72 9.92
CA ASP A 33 -2.19 8.28 11.31
C ASP A 33 -3.33 8.74 12.22
N ASP A 34 -3.78 7.88 13.12
CA ASP A 34 -4.80 8.16 14.14
C ASP A 34 -6.15 8.70 13.61
N LEU A 35 -6.50 8.42 12.35
CA LEU A 35 -7.71 8.99 11.74
C LEU A 35 -9.00 8.54 12.43
N ASN A 36 -9.09 7.34 12.95
CA ASN A 36 -10.31 6.68 13.42
C ASN A 36 -11.53 6.85 12.47
N ASP A 37 -12.76 6.79 12.97
CA ASP A 37 -14.02 6.91 12.21
C ASP A 37 -14.53 8.36 12.07
N TRP A 38 -13.75 9.37 12.46
CA TRP A 38 -14.17 10.79 12.45
C TRP A 38 -14.12 11.41 11.05
N VAL A 39 -14.72 10.71 10.11
CA VAL A 39 -14.89 11.17 8.72
C VAL A 39 -16.35 11.10 8.31
N GLY A 40 -16.78 11.98 7.42
CA GLY A 40 -18.18 12.12 7.05
C GLY A 40 -18.79 10.83 6.50
N CYS A 41 -18.08 10.11 5.65
CA CYS A 41 -18.57 8.85 5.05
C CYS A 41 -18.76 7.69 6.06
N LEU A 42 -18.16 7.77 7.25
CA LEU A 42 -18.37 6.82 8.34
C LEU A 42 -19.34 7.34 9.41
N GLY A 43 -19.64 8.65 9.41
CA GLY A 43 -20.59 9.25 10.34
C GLY A 43 -20.13 9.31 11.81
N GLY A 44 -18.83 9.13 12.07
CA GLY A 44 -18.31 8.99 13.42
C GLY A 44 -18.28 10.27 14.26
N HIS A 45 -18.32 11.47 13.63
CA HIS A 45 -18.33 12.73 14.35
C HIS A 45 -19.15 13.81 13.63
N PRO A 46 -20.13 14.47 14.32
CA PRO A 46 -21.07 15.40 13.66
C PRO A 46 -20.41 16.69 13.18
N GLN A 47 -19.29 17.08 13.73
CA GLN A 47 -18.56 18.30 13.36
C GLN A 47 -17.46 18.05 12.32
N ALA A 48 -17.13 16.78 11.99
CA ALA A 48 -16.11 16.46 11.01
C ALA A 48 -16.60 16.82 9.60
N LYS A 49 -15.80 17.59 8.88
CA LYS A 49 -16.06 17.98 7.49
C LYS A 49 -14.96 17.45 6.61
N THR A 50 -15.22 16.36 5.92
CA THR A 50 -14.25 15.64 5.09
C THR A 50 -14.72 15.49 3.63
N PRO A 51 -15.05 16.59 2.93
CA PRO A 51 -15.72 16.53 1.62
C PRO A 51 -14.92 15.78 0.56
N ASN A 52 -13.59 15.80 0.62
CA ASN A 52 -12.75 15.09 -0.34
C ASN A 52 -12.68 13.58 -0.04
N ILE A 53 -12.61 13.18 1.23
CA ILE A 53 -12.68 11.77 1.63
C ILE A 53 -14.05 11.20 1.30
N ASP A 54 -15.11 11.95 1.60
CA ASP A 54 -16.50 11.57 1.31
C ASP A 54 -16.74 11.41 -0.21
N ARG A 55 -16.15 12.30 -1.02
CA ARG A 55 -16.19 12.18 -2.47
C ARG A 55 -15.46 10.92 -2.96
N LEU A 56 -14.27 10.64 -2.43
CA LEU A 56 -13.51 9.45 -2.78
C LEU A 56 -14.28 8.17 -2.41
N ALA A 57 -14.90 8.14 -1.23
CA ALA A 57 -15.73 7.03 -0.79
C ALA A 57 -16.92 6.76 -1.73
N LYS A 58 -17.51 7.83 -2.31
CA LYS A 58 -18.61 7.70 -3.30
C LYS A 58 -18.14 7.19 -4.66
N MET A 59 -16.88 7.39 -5.01
CA MET A 59 -16.29 6.98 -6.31
C MET A 59 -15.73 5.56 -6.28
N GLY A 60 -15.42 5.03 -5.10
CA GLY A 60 -14.80 3.75 -4.91
C GLY A 60 -15.58 2.82 -3.99
N THR A 61 -14.87 1.90 -3.37
CA THR A 61 -15.44 0.97 -2.38
C THR A 61 -15.07 1.44 -0.98
N LEU A 62 -16.09 1.68 -0.15
CA LEU A 62 -15.93 2.00 1.27
C LEU A 62 -15.93 0.72 2.11
N PHE A 63 -14.84 0.45 2.83
CA PHE A 63 -14.74 -0.62 3.80
C PHE A 63 -15.07 -0.07 5.20
N ALA A 64 -16.35 -0.09 5.57
CA ALA A 64 -16.82 0.50 6.82
C ALA A 64 -16.37 -0.26 8.09
N ASN A 65 -15.93 -1.50 7.95
CA ASN A 65 -15.46 -2.34 9.06
C ASN A 65 -14.01 -2.79 8.86
N GLY A 66 -13.13 -1.84 8.52
CA GLY A 66 -11.69 -2.07 8.43
C GLY A 66 -11.04 -2.04 9.82
N HIS A 67 -10.14 -3.00 10.08
CA HIS A 67 -9.42 -3.08 11.35
C HIS A 67 -7.91 -3.06 11.11
N CYS A 68 -7.19 -2.28 11.90
CA CYS A 68 -5.73 -2.37 11.94
C CYS A 68 -5.29 -3.60 12.74
N GLN A 69 -4.10 -4.09 12.45
CA GLN A 69 -3.57 -5.29 13.11
C GLN A 69 -3.05 -5.00 14.53
N SER A 70 -2.82 -3.75 14.84
CA SER A 70 -2.41 -3.26 16.15
C SER A 70 -2.67 -1.75 16.26
N PRO A 71 -3.12 -1.23 17.40
CA PRO A 71 -3.32 0.21 17.61
C PRO A 71 -2.02 0.95 17.97
N VAL A 72 -0.87 0.47 17.49
CA VAL A 72 0.46 1.05 17.72
C VAL A 72 1.19 1.18 16.39
N CYS A 73 1.88 2.31 16.17
CA CYS A 73 2.49 2.68 14.89
C CYS A 73 3.35 1.57 14.28
N ASN A 74 4.33 1.06 15.02
CA ASN A 74 5.33 0.14 14.48
C ASN A 74 4.70 -1.21 14.06
N PRO A 75 4.00 -1.95 14.92
CA PRO A 75 3.40 -3.22 14.54
C PRO A 75 2.32 -3.08 13.45
N SER A 76 1.52 -2.01 13.48
CA SER A 76 0.51 -1.74 12.46
C SER A 76 1.16 -1.52 11.08
N ARG A 77 2.19 -0.67 11.01
CA ARG A 77 2.92 -0.37 9.77
C ARG A 77 3.69 -1.59 9.26
N ALA A 78 4.37 -2.31 10.14
CA ALA A 78 5.03 -3.56 9.77
C ALA A 78 4.05 -4.57 9.18
N SER A 79 2.88 -4.73 9.79
CA SER A 79 1.84 -5.63 9.28
C SER A 79 1.30 -5.20 7.92
N MET A 80 1.02 -3.91 7.75
CA MET A 80 0.51 -3.36 6.49
C MET A 80 1.52 -3.54 5.35
N MET A 81 2.81 -3.34 5.63
CA MET A 81 3.86 -3.39 4.60
C MET A 81 4.38 -4.81 4.31
N THR A 82 4.20 -5.76 5.22
CA THR A 82 4.69 -7.13 5.05
C THR A 82 3.58 -8.17 4.86
N GLY A 83 2.33 -7.81 5.12
CA GLY A 83 1.22 -8.75 5.15
C GLY A 83 1.30 -9.76 6.31
N ARG A 84 2.12 -9.50 7.33
CA ARG A 84 2.32 -10.40 8.47
C ARG A 84 1.74 -9.81 9.75
N TYR A 85 1.07 -10.65 10.53
CA TYR A 85 0.52 -10.23 11.82
C TYR A 85 1.60 -9.98 12.87
N PRO A 86 1.35 -9.14 13.89
CA PRO A 86 2.29 -8.89 14.98
C PRO A 86 2.75 -10.15 15.71
N HIS A 87 1.87 -11.12 15.91
CA HIS A 87 2.23 -12.40 16.53
C HIS A 87 3.16 -13.27 15.67
N THR A 88 3.15 -13.07 14.36
CA THR A 88 4.08 -13.76 13.45
C THR A 88 5.43 -13.06 13.40
N THR A 89 5.42 -11.72 13.44
CA THR A 89 6.65 -10.92 13.32
C THR A 89 7.38 -10.73 14.63
N GLY A 90 6.70 -10.90 15.76
CA GLY A 90 7.21 -10.55 17.08
C GLY A 90 7.26 -9.05 17.36
N ILE A 91 6.76 -8.22 16.42
CA ILE A 91 6.73 -6.76 16.59
C ILE A 91 5.40 -6.38 17.24
N TYR A 92 5.39 -6.18 18.55
CA TYR A 92 4.18 -5.82 19.30
C TYR A 92 4.14 -4.34 19.71
N PHE A 93 5.32 -3.70 19.81
CA PHE A 93 5.46 -2.32 20.25
C PHE A 93 6.39 -1.53 19.32
N LEU A 94 6.97 -0.44 19.83
CA LEU A 94 7.84 0.45 19.05
C LEU A 94 9.23 -0.14 18.77
N SER A 95 9.52 -1.31 19.33
CA SER A 95 10.74 -2.09 19.10
C SER A 95 10.38 -3.60 19.10
N PRO A 96 11.10 -4.43 18.33
CA PRO A 96 12.16 -4.09 17.38
C PRO A 96 11.63 -3.38 16.13
N ASP A 97 12.51 -2.72 15.39
CA ASP A 97 12.19 -2.22 14.04
C ASP A 97 12.05 -3.39 13.06
N LEU A 98 11.38 -3.16 11.94
CA LEU A 98 11.12 -4.18 10.93
C LEU A 98 12.41 -4.91 10.49
N GLU A 99 13.48 -4.15 10.28
CA GLU A 99 14.78 -4.69 9.86
C GLU A 99 15.46 -5.58 10.91
N ALA A 100 15.15 -5.35 12.18
CA ALA A 100 15.73 -6.11 13.29
C ALA A 100 14.89 -7.35 13.65
N ALA A 101 13.74 -7.58 13.00
CA ALA A 101 12.90 -8.74 13.23
C ALA A 101 13.40 -9.94 12.40
N PRO A 102 13.99 -11.00 13.01
CA PRO A 102 14.63 -12.08 12.27
C PRO A 102 13.70 -12.80 11.29
N VAL A 103 12.44 -12.94 11.64
CA VAL A 103 11.41 -13.61 10.82
C VAL A 103 11.02 -12.82 9.57
N LEU A 104 11.44 -11.56 9.47
CA LEU A 104 11.17 -10.70 8.32
C LEU A 104 12.38 -10.55 7.38
N LYS A 105 13.49 -11.22 7.68
CA LYS A 105 14.73 -11.11 6.89
C LYS A 105 14.51 -11.40 5.40
N ASP A 106 13.71 -12.40 5.09
CA ASP A 106 13.45 -12.87 3.72
C ASP A 106 12.01 -12.52 3.26
N VAL A 107 11.33 -11.66 3.99
CA VAL A 107 9.98 -11.20 3.64
C VAL A 107 10.07 -9.89 2.87
N GLN A 108 9.58 -9.91 1.63
CA GLN A 108 9.46 -8.70 0.84
C GLN A 108 8.38 -7.78 1.41
N THR A 109 8.68 -6.50 1.42
CA THR A 109 7.69 -5.47 1.73
C THR A 109 6.85 -5.10 0.51
N LEU A 110 5.69 -4.52 0.73
CA LEU A 110 4.81 -4.07 -0.34
C LEU A 110 5.52 -3.21 -1.41
N PRO A 111 6.33 -2.18 -1.06
CA PRO A 111 7.07 -1.43 -2.07
C PRO A 111 8.10 -2.27 -2.83
N GLU A 112 8.75 -3.24 -2.21
CA GLU A 112 9.69 -4.13 -2.90
C GLU A 112 8.96 -5.02 -3.92
N VAL A 113 7.80 -5.58 -3.55
CA VAL A 113 6.97 -6.35 -4.49
C VAL A 113 6.57 -5.51 -5.68
N PHE A 114 6.17 -4.25 -5.48
CA PHE A 114 5.85 -3.35 -6.58
C PHE A 114 7.08 -3.06 -7.46
N ALA A 115 8.24 -2.81 -6.85
CA ALA A 115 9.49 -2.55 -7.59
C ALA A 115 9.89 -3.73 -8.47
N ASP A 116 9.84 -4.95 -7.94
CA ASP A 116 10.15 -6.18 -8.68
C ASP A 116 9.17 -6.44 -9.84
N ASN A 117 7.99 -5.88 -9.75
CA ASN A 117 7.00 -5.90 -10.84
C ASN A 117 7.07 -4.68 -11.76
N GLY A 118 8.16 -3.93 -11.73
CA GLY A 118 8.46 -2.84 -12.66
C GLY A 118 7.72 -1.53 -12.37
N TYR A 119 7.27 -1.32 -11.15
CA TYR A 119 6.77 -0.02 -10.69
C TYR A 119 7.92 0.83 -10.16
N LYS A 120 7.84 2.13 -10.39
CA LYS A 120 8.68 3.09 -9.67
C LYS A 120 8.02 3.36 -8.31
N THR A 121 8.73 3.05 -7.22
CA THR A 121 8.22 3.21 -5.86
C THR A 121 8.69 4.53 -5.26
N LEU A 122 7.73 5.33 -4.83
CA LEU A 122 7.93 6.66 -4.27
C LEU A 122 7.28 6.73 -2.90
N ALA A 123 7.86 7.45 -1.98
CA ALA A 123 7.26 7.66 -0.67
C ALA A 123 7.46 9.08 -0.16
N ALA A 124 6.54 9.51 0.68
CA ALA A 124 6.64 10.74 1.46
C ALA A 124 5.95 10.53 2.81
N GLY A 125 6.42 11.22 3.83
CA GLY A 125 5.85 11.10 5.17
C GLY A 125 6.39 9.91 5.96
N LYS A 126 5.69 9.51 7.01
CA LYS A 126 6.07 8.39 7.88
C LYS A 126 5.40 7.11 7.39
N ILE A 127 6.12 6.27 6.64
CA ILE A 127 5.60 4.99 6.14
C ILE A 127 5.90 3.85 7.12
N PHE A 128 7.16 3.63 7.45
CA PHE A 128 7.57 2.73 8.52
C PHE A 128 7.79 3.50 9.83
N HIS A 129 8.08 2.81 10.90
CA HIS A 129 8.44 3.47 12.15
C HIS A 129 9.86 4.02 12.12
N ARG A 130 10.80 3.23 11.58
CA ARG A 130 12.21 3.60 11.32
C ARG A 130 12.70 2.86 10.06
N GLY A 131 13.84 3.29 9.50
CA GLY A 131 14.57 2.56 8.47
C GLY A 131 13.90 2.50 7.08
N ASP A 132 12.90 3.30 6.83
CA ASP A 132 11.99 3.18 5.70
C ASP A 132 12.55 3.60 4.33
N LYS A 133 13.62 4.38 4.29
CA LYS A 133 14.14 4.95 3.03
C LYS A 133 14.61 3.89 2.03
N ARG A 134 15.19 2.80 2.50
CA ARG A 134 15.74 1.75 1.64
C ARG A 134 14.70 0.97 0.83
N PHE A 135 13.43 0.99 1.25
CA PHE A 135 12.36 0.26 0.59
C PHE A 135 11.78 1.00 -0.62
N PHE A 136 12.22 2.24 -0.87
CA PHE A 136 11.71 3.08 -1.96
C PHE A 136 12.84 3.59 -2.83
N GLN A 137 12.58 3.69 -4.13
CA GLN A 137 13.54 4.27 -5.08
C GLN A 137 13.70 5.77 -4.89
N GLU A 138 12.61 6.47 -4.51
CA GLU A 138 12.66 7.87 -4.14
C GLU A 138 11.88 8.08 -2.84
N TYR A 139 12.48 8.83 -1.93
CA TYR A 139 11.87 9.16 -0.66
C TYR A 139 11.95 10.68 -0.43
N LEU A 140 10.80 11.32 -0.45
CA LEU A 140 10.71 12.74 -0.14
C LEU A 140 10.83 12.93 1.37
N PRO A 141 11.70 13.85 1.83
CA PRO A 141 11.82 14.09 3.26
C PRO A 141 10.49 14.51 3.86
N THR A 142 10.19 13.97 5.01
CA THR A 142 9.05 14.41 5.81
C THR A 142 9.27 15.86 6.19
N GLY A 143 8.50 16.77 5.63
CA GLY A 143 8.30 18.06 6.27
C GLY A 143 7.83 17.80 7.70
N GLY A 144 8.30 18.54 8.69
CA GLY A 144 7.75 18.45 10.04
C GLY A 144 6.23 18.70 10.03
N PHE A 145 5.60 18.65 11.19
CA PHE A 145 4.15 18.83 11.37
C PHE A 145 3.62 20.22 10.94
N GLY A 146 4.32 20.92 10.05
CA GLY A 146 4.02 22.28 9.65
C GLY A 146 4.38 23.31 10.74
N PRO A 147 4.04 24.59 10.52
CA PRO A 147 4.31 25.64 11.49
C PRO A 147 3.49 25.39 12.77
N ARG A 148 4.17 25.19 13.87
CA ARG A 148 3.49 25.11 15.18
C ARG A 148 2.92 26.48 15.53
N PRO A 149 1.69 26.55 16.07
CA PRO A 149 1.16 27.81 16.57
C PRO A 149 2.10 28.39 17.63
N LYS A 150 2.39 29.67 17.54
CA LYS A 150 3.29 30.39 18.46
C LYS A 150 2.80 30.39 19.90
N LYS A 151 1.54 30.08 20.13
CA LYS A 151 0.88 30.04 21.44
C LYS A 151 0.14 28.70 21.57
N LYS A 152 0.33 28.00 22.70
CA LYS A 152 -0.54 26.87 23.04
C LYS A 152 -1.97 27.37 23.14
N ILE A 153 -2.85 26.87 22.31
CA ILE A 153 -4.28 27.06 22.47
C ILE A 153 -4.67 26.11 23.62
N SER A 154 -4.96 26.68 24.80
CA SER A 154 -5.61 25.90 25.84
C SER A 154 -7.01 25.59 25.37
N GLN A 155 -7.36 24.32 25.31
CA GLN A 155 -8.76 23.93 25.12
C GLN A 155 -9.57 24.37 26.34
N PRO A 156 -10.81 24.84 26.17
CA PRO A 156 -11.71 25.19 27.25
C PRO A 156 -12.01 23.97 28.11
#